data_8d28ac1854d2cbe41418f4bd75466b8d
#
_entry.id   8d28ac1854d2cbe41418f4bd75466b8d
#
_cell.length_a   1.000
_cell.length_b   1.000
_cell.length_c   1.000
_cell.angle_alpha   90.00
_cell.angle_beta   90.00
_cell.angle_gamma   90.00
#
_symmetry.space_group_name_H-M   'P 1'
#
loop_
_entity.id
_entity.type
_entity.pdbx_description
1 polymer ?
#
loop_
_entity_poly.entity_id
_entity_poly.type
_entity_poly.pdbx_seq_one_letter_code
_entity_poly.pdbx_strand_id
1 'polypeptide(L)'
;MYKRQVYLRDGLSTQVLRKLRRGHWVVQDHIDLHGLRSDAARELLVNFLNEALNDGYRCVRVVHGKGYRSRNREPVIKRKMAGWLQQRDEVLAYCQAAQADGGSGAVLILLKARHKAKPVLR
;
A
#
# COMPACT_ATOMS: atom_id res chain seq x y z
N MET A 1 -9.43 7.27 -18.89
CA MET A 1 -9.55 7.68 -17.48
C MET A 1 -9.13 6.55 -16.57
N TYR A 2 -8.18 6.79 -15.70
CA TYR A 2 -7.71 5.76 -14.78
C TYR A 2 -8.65 5.66 -13.59
N LYS A 3 -8.94 4.43 -13.19
CA LYS A 3 -9.74 4.20 -11.99
C LYS A 3 -8.91 4.55 -10.76
N ARG A 4 -9.58 5.09 -9.74
CA ARG A 4 -8.93 5.29 -8.46
C ARG A 4 -8.47 3.95 -7.91
N GLN A 5 -7.29 3.94 -7.37
CA GLN A 5 -6.80 2.78 -6.66
C GLN A 5 -7.51 2.69 -5.32
N VAL A 6 -8.28 1.65 -5.15
CA VAL A 6 -8.99 1.41 -3.90
C VAL A 6 -9.20 -0.09 -3.75
N TYR A 7 -9.02 -0.58 -2.54
CA TYR A 7 -9.23 -1.98 -2.22
C TYR A 7 -9.66 -2.11 -0.76
N LEU A 8 -10.60 -2.96 -0.52
CA LEU A 8 -11.06 -3.30 0.81
C LEU A 8 -11.29 -4.80 0.85
N ARG A 9 -10.59 -5.48 1.74
CA ARG A 9 -10.72 -6.93 1.89
C ARG A 9 -12.12 -7.29 2.33
N ASP A 10 -12.64 -8.39 1.80
CA ASP A 10 -13.97 -8.87 2.13
C ASP A 10 -14.15 -9.02 3.64
N GLY A 11 -15.32 -8.66 4.11
CA GLY A 11 -15.66 -8.73 5.53
C GLY A 11 -15.34 -7.47 6.33
N LEU A 12 -14.65 -6.50 5.71
CA LEU A 12 -14.35 -5.23 6.39
C LEU A 12 -15.36 -4.16 6.00
N SER A 13 -15.64 -3.27 6.96
CA SER A 13 -16.56 -2.15 6.73
C SER A 13 -15.92 -1.10 5.83
N THR A 14 -16.76 -0.44 5.01
CA THR A 14 -16.33 0.69 4.19
C THR A 14 -15.80 1.86 5.03
N GLN A 15 -16.13 1.91 6.31
CA GLN A 15 -15.58 2.90 7.22
C GLN A 15 -14.05 2.83 7.31
N VAL A 16 -13.49 1.65 7.10
CA VAL A 16 -12.04 1.47 7.10
C VAL A 16 -11.39 2.35 6.03
N LEU A 17 -11.96 2.36 4.82
CA LEU A 17 -11.43 3.19 3.74
C LEU A 17 -11.55 4.68 4.04
N ARG A 18 -12.66 5.09 4.65
CA ARG A 18 -12.85 6.50 5.04
C ARG A 18 -11.80 6.92 6.07
N LYS A 19 -11.58 6.08 7.06
CA LYS A 19 -10.60 6.33 8.10
C LYS A 19 -9.18 6.39 7.52
N LEU A 20 -8.85 5.45 6.64
CA LEU A 20 -7.55 5.43 5.99
C LEU A 20 -7.32 6.73 5.19
N ARG A 21 -8.32 7.12 4.42
CA ARG A 21 -8.25 8.31 3.58
C ARG A 21 -8.12 9.59 4.41
N ARG A 22 -8.73 9.62 5.58
CA ARG A 22 -8.71 10.78 6.50
C ARG A 22 -7.47 10.86 7.38
N GLY A 23 -6.58 9.88 7.29
CA GLY A 23 -5.38 9.88 8.12
C GLY A 23 -5.59 9.36 9.53
N HIS A 24 -6.61 8.57 9.76
CA HIS A 24 -6.84 7.94 11.07
C HIS A 24 -5.61 7.15 11.55
N TRP A 25 -4.95 6.50 10.61
CA TRP A 25 -3.67 5.84 10.89
C TRP A 25 -2.54 6.71 10.34
N VAL A 26 -1.58 7.00 11.18
CA VAL A 26 -0.39 7.75 10.78
C VAL A 26 0.45 6.86 9.84
N VAL A 27 0.96 7.46 8.77
CA VAL A 27 1.89 6.77 7.87
C VAL A 27 3.20 6.56 8.63
N GLN A 28 3.56 5.30 8.85
CA GLN A 28 4.71 4.95 9.68
C GLN A 28 5.99 4.74 8.89
N ASP A 29 5.86 4.43 7.62
CA ASP A 29 7.00 4.28 6.72
C ASP A 29 6.54 4.46 5.28
N HIS A 30 7.48 4.66 4.38
CA HIS A 30 7.17 4.81 2.97
C HIS A 30 8.30 4.28 2.11
N ILE A 31 7.97 3.93 0.87
CA ILE A 31 8.92 3.44 -0.11
C ILE A 31 8.57 4.03 -1.48
N ASP A 32 9.58 4.26 -2.29
CA ASP A 32 9.41 4.79 -3.63
C ASP A 32 9.87 3.75 -4.64
N LEU A 33 8.94 3.31 -5.47
CA LEU A 33 9.19 2.30 -6.50
C LEU A 33 9.29 2.90 -7.90
N HIS A 34 9.10 4.23 -8.04
CA HIS A 34 9.03 4.82 -9.37
C HIS A 34 10.34 4.60 -10.13
N GLY A 35 10.24 4.38 -11.41
CA GLY A 35 11.41 4.18 -12.26
C GLY A 35 12.04 2.80 -12.18
N LEU A 36 11.57 1.93 -11.29
CA LEU A 36 12.09 0.57 -11.18
C LEU A 36 11.42 -0.35 -12.21
N ARG A 37 12.15 -1.39 -12.59
CA ARG A 37 11.57 -2.47 -13.38
C ARG A 37 10.63 -3.28 -12.49
N SER A 38 9.69 -3.99 -13.12
CA SER A 38 8.65 -4.72 -12.38
C SER A 38 9.21 -5.73 -11.38
N ASP A 39 10.22 -6.49 -11.77
CA ASP A 39 10.80 -7.50 -10.89
C ASP A 39 11.50 -6.86 -9.69
N ALA A 40 12.27 -5.80 -9.91
CA ALA A 40 12.93 -5.08 -8.83
C ALA A 40 11.92 -4.39 -7.92
N ALA A 41 10.90 -3.79 -8.50
CA ALA A 41 9.85 -3.14 -7.73
C ALA A 41 9.10 -4.12 -6.84
N ARG A 42 8.76 -5.30 -7.38
CA ARG A 42 8.07 -6.32 -6.62
C ARG A 42 8.91 -6.83 -5.45
N GLU A 43 10.16 -7.12 -5.71
CA GLU A 43 11.08 -7.59 -4.67
C GLU A 43 11.21 -6.56 -3.55
N LEU A 44 11.41 -5.30 -3.91
CA LEU A 44 11.53 -4.23 -2.94
C LEU A 44 10.26 -4.05 -2.13
N LEU A 45 9.10 -4.13 -2.79
CA LEU A 45 7.80 -4.03 -2.12
C LEU A 45 7.59 -5.18 -1.13
N VAL A 46 7.89 -6.40 -1.53
CA VAL A 46 7.74 -7.58 -0.66
C VAL A 46 8.60 -7.43 0.58
N ASN A 47 9.86 -7.05 0.42
CA ASN A 47 10.77 -6.86 1.55
C ASN A 47 10.29 -5.73 2.46
N PHE A 48 9.83 -4.64 1.86
CA PHE A 48 9.31 -3.50 2.62
C PHE A 48 8.10 -3.89 3.46
N LEU A 49 7.15 -4.60 2.87
CA LEU A 49 5.94 -5.01 3.58
C LEU A 49 6.26 -6.02 4.70
N ASN A 50 7.17 -6.94 4.45
CA ASN A 50 7.59 -7.89 5.46
C ASN A 50 8.21 -7.19 6.68
N GLU A 51 9.06 -6.21 6.42
CA GLU A 51 9.66 -5.42 7.50
C GLU A 51 8.62 -4.60 8.26
N ALA A 52 7.71 -3.96 7.54
CA ALA A 52 6.65 -3.17 8.15
C ALA A 52 5.78 -4.02 9.06
N LEU A 53 5.40 -5.20 8.59
CA LEU A 53 4.60 -6.14 9.38
C LEU A 53 5.36 -6.62 10.61
N ASN A 54 6.63 -6.92 10.44
CA ASN A 54 7.48 -7.36 11.55
C ASN A 54 7.63 -6.27 12.61
N ASP A 55 7.69 -5.01 12.19
CA ASP A 55 7.80 -3.87 13.09
C ASP A 55 6.45 -3.44 13.69
N GLY A 56 5.37 -4.09 13.29
CA GLY A 56 4.04 -3.79 13.81
C GLY A 56 3.40 -2.56 13.21
N TYR A 57 3.88 -2.09 12.06
CA TYR A 57 3.31 -0.92 11.40
C TYR A 57 1.92 -1.23 10.85
N ARG A 58 1.02 -0.25 10.96
CA ARG A 58 -0.35 -0.38 10.49
C ARG A 58 -0.60 0.34 9.18
N CYS A 59 0.12 1.41 8.92
CA CYS A 59 -0.11 2.22 7.72
C CYS A 59 1.20 2.60 7.08
N VAL A 60 1.32 2.31 5.80
CA VAL A 60 2.52 2.66 5.02
C VAL A 60 2.10 3.29 3.70
N ARG A 61 3.01 4.03 3.10
CA ARG A 61 2.79 4.66 1.80
C ARG A 61 3.75 4.08 0.78
N VAL A 62 3.22 3.75 -0.40
CA VAL A 62 4.04 3.28 -1.52
C VAL A 62 3.86 4.23 -2.69
N VAL A 63 4.96 4.78 -3.16
CA VAL A 63 4.99 5.66 -4.33
C VAL A 63 5.36 4.80 -5.54
N HIS A 64 4.47 4.72 -6.51
CA HIS A 64 4.74 3.97 -7.74
C HIS A 64 4.96 4.89 -8.95
N GLY A 65 4.71 6.17 -8.77
CA GLY A 65 4.84 7.17 -9.82
C GLY A 65 3.55 7.37 -10.60
N LYS A 66 3.44 8.50 -11.26
CA LYS A 66 2.25 8.86 -12.02
C LYS A 66 2.31 8.40 -13.47
N GLY A 67 3.49 7.98 -13.95
CA GLY A 67 3.64 7.45 -15.30
C GLY A 67 3.51 8.45 -16.42
N TYR A 68 3.83 9.71 -16.19
CA TYR A 68 3.69 10.75 -17.20
C TYR A 68 4.46 10.49 -18.49
N ARG A 69 5.49 9.65 -18.42
CA ARG A 69 6.28 9.31 -19.61
C ARG A 69 5.65 8.20 -20.43
N SER A 70 4.64 7.57 -19.91
CA SER A 70 3.95 6.44 -20.58
C SER A 70 2.73 6.97 -21.29
N ARG A 71 2.91 7.58 -22.44
CA ARG A 71 1.82 8.18 -23.23
C ARG A 71 0.55 7.34 -23.17
N ASN A 72 -0.50 7.87 -22.53
CA ASN A 72 -1.81 7.23 -22.46
C ASN A 72 -1.80 5.80 -21.92
N ARG A 73 -0.70 5.37 -21.32
CA ARG A 73 -0.59 4.04 -20.71
C ARG A 73 -0.63 4.18 -19.20
N GLU A 74 -1.38 3.30 -18.59
CA GLU A 74 -1.30 3.14 -17.15
C GLU A 74 0.11 2.71 -16.77
N PRO A 75 0.71 3.34 -15.75
CA PRO A 75 2.04 2.92 -15.30
C PRO A 75 2.05 1.44 -14.97
N VAL A 76 3.05 0.73 -15.48
CA VAL A 76 3.14 -0.73 -15.34
C VAL A 76 3.15 -1.14 -13.87
N ILE A 77 3.95 -0.45 -13.06
CA ILE A 77 4.07 -0.78 -11.64
C ILE A 77 2.74 -0.57 -10.91
N LYS A 78 2.07 0.54 -11.20
CA LYS A 78 0.76 0.84 -10.62
C LYS A 78 -0.23 -0.29 -10.87
N ARG A 79 -0.30 -0.77 -12.11
CA ARG A 79 -1.22 -1.82 -12.50
C ARG A 79 -0.87 -3.15 -11.82
N LYS A 80 0.40 -3.53 -11.85
CA LYS A 80 0.85 -4.80 -11.27
C LYS A 80 0.77 -4.82 -9.76
N MET A 81 0.99 -3.67 -9.13
CA MET A 81 1.00 -3.57 -7.68
C MET A 81 -0.34 -3.97 -7.07
N ALA A 82 -1.44 -3.67 -7.74
CA ALA A 82 -2.75 -4.09 -7.26
C ALA A 82 -2.80 -5.59 -7.02
N GLY A 83 -2.34 -6.38 -7.99
CA GLY A 83 -2.30 -7.83 -7.84
C GLY A 83 -1.34 -8.27 -6.74
N TRP A 84 -0.16 -7.65 -6.68
CA TRP A 84 0.82 -8.00 -5.65
C TRP A 84 0.28 -7.76 -4.24
N LEU A 85 -0.42 -6.64 -4.04
CA LEU A 85 -0.98 -6.31 -2.73
C LEU A 85 -2.16 -7.19 -2.36
N GLN A 86 -3.06 -7.47 -3.30
CA GLN A 86 -4.27 -8.22 -3.00
C GLN A 86 -4.00 -9.69 -2.71
N GLN A 87 -2.86 -10.22 -3.16
CA GLN A 87 -2.45 -11.58 -2.86
C GLN A 87 -1.99 -11.76 -1.42
N ARG A 88 -1.72 -10.67 -0.71
CA ARG A 88 -1.22 -10.75 0.67
C ARG A 88 -2.36 -10.56 1.65
N ASP A 89 -2.57 -11.56 2.50
CA ASP A 89 -3.65 -11.52 3.49
C ASP A 89 -3.49 -10.38 4.49
N GLU A 90 -2.27 -9.95 4.73
CA GLU A 90 -1.99 -8.88 5.67
C GLU A 90 -2.39 -7.50 5.17
N VAL A 91 -2.61 -7.35 3.87
CA VAL A 91 -3.09 -6.09 3.30
C VAL A 91 -4.60 -6.05 3.46
N LEU A 92 -5.07 -5.20 4.34
CA LEU A 92 -6.50 -5.09 4.63
C LEU A 92 -7.22 -4.15 3.69
N ALA A 93 -6.55 -3.08 3.30
CA ALA A 93 -7.12 -2.06 2.43
C ALA A 93 -6.02 -1.20 1.86
N TYR A 94 -6.28 -0.57 0.73
CA TYR A 94 -5.45 0.52 0.26
C TYR A 94 -6.30 1.53 -0.48
N CYS A 95 -5.82 2.76 -0.53
CA CYS A 95 -6.48 3.82 -1.28
C CYS A 95 -5.42 4.77 -1.87
N GLN A 96 -5.83 5.49 -2.90
CA GLN A 96 -4.98 6.52 -3.47
C GLN A 96 -4.63 7.56 -2.41
N ALA A 97 -3.37 7.98 -2.37
CA ALA A 97 -2.93 9.00 -1.44
C ALA A 97 -3.60 10.35 -1.73
N ALA A 98 -3.67 11.20 -0.71
CA ALA A 98 -4.14 12.56 -0.89
C ALA A 98 -3.18 13.31 -1.82
N GLN A 99 -3.68 14.36 -2.46
CA GLN A 99 -2.91 15.16 -3.41
C GLN A 99 -1.57 15.61 -2.82
N ALA A 100 -1.57 16.04 -1.57
CA ALA A 100 -0.36 16.51 -0.89
C ALA A 100 0.65 15.38 -0.64
N ASP A 101 0.21 14.13 -0.62
CA ASP A 101 1.03 12.97 -0.28
C ASP A 101 1.37 12.10 -1.49
N GLY A 102 1.21 12.63 -2.68
CA GLY A 102 1.57 11.93 -3.91
C GLY A 102 0.42 11.70 -4.88
N GLY A 103 -0.82 11.89 -4.44
CA GLY A 103 -1.99 11.79 -5.31
C GLY A 103 -2.07 10.47 -6.04
N SER A 104 -2.28 10.52 -7.36
CA SER A 104 -2.40 9.33 -8.20
C SER A 104 -1.10 8.54 -8.34
N GLY A 105 0.02 9.08 -7.87
CA GLY A 105 1.32 8.42 -7.91
C GLY A 105 1.65 7.59 -6.67
N ALA A 106 0.74 7.52 -5.70
CA ALA A 106 1.00 6.83 -4.44
C ALA A 106 -0.26 6.22 -3.85
N VAL A 107 -0.07 5.21 -3.01
CA VAL A 107 -1.16 4.58 -2.27
C VAL A 107 -0.83 4.53 -0.79
N LEU A 108 -1.86 4.64 0.03
CA LEU A 108 -1.79 4.35 1.46
C LEU A 108 -2.28 2.92 1.65
N ILE A 109 -1.55 2.14 2.42
CA ILE A 109 -1.86 0.73 2.65
C ILE A 109 -2.09 0.51 4.13
N LEU A 110 -3.22 -0.10 4.46
CA LEU A 110 -3.52 -0.52 5.82
C LEU A 110 -3.14 -1.99 5.98
N LEU A 111 -2.29 -2.24 6.95
CA LEU A 111 -1.81 -3.58 7.25
C LEU A 111 -2.51 -4.15 8.47
N LYS A 112 -2.62 -5.46 8.50
CA LYS A 112 -3.17 -6.20 9.62
C LYS A 112 -2.33 -5.91 10.87
N ALA A 113 -3.00 -5.76 12.00
CA ALA A 113 -2.30 -5.58 13.25
C ALA A 113 -1.41 -6.79 13.53
N ARG A 114 -0.19 -6.51 13.99
CA ARG A 114 0.71 -7.58 14.39
C ARG A 114 0.01 -8.43 15.44
N HIS A 115 0.00 -9.74 15.20
CA HIS A 115 -0.54 -10.64 16.18
C HIS A 115 0.32 -10.55 17.44
N LYS A 116 -0.29 -10.09 18.55
CA LYS A 116 0.44 -10.06 19.81
C LYS A 116 0.82 -11.49 20.17
N ALA A 117 2.10 -11.80 20.05
CA ALA A 117 2.60 -13.01 20.62
C ALA A 117 2.19 -13.00 22.09
N LYS A 118 1.63 -14.09 22.58
CA LYS A 118 1.38 -14.21 24.01
C LYS A 118 2.69 -13.91 24.72
N PRO A 119 2.68 -13.09 25.79
CA PRO A 119 3.90 -12.84 26.53
C PRO A 119 4.50 -14.17 26.90
N VAL A 120 5.76 -14.36 26.54
CA VAL A 120 6.47 -15.54 26.98
C VAL A 120 6.64 -15.41 28.48
N LEU A 121 5.95 -16.23 29.18
CA LEU A 121 6.14 -16.30 30.64
C LEU A 121 7.51 -16.88 30.91
N ARG A 122 8.25 -16.15 31.63
CA ARG A 122 9.61 -16.57 32.01
C ARG A 122 9.67 -16.85 33.51
#